data_28010f64c6bd79bef6e384c96cc2a9c0
#
_entry.id   28010f64c6bd79bef6e384c96cc2a9c0
#
_cell.length_a   1.000
_cell.length_b   1.000
_cell.length_c   1.000
_cell.angle_alpha   90.00
_cell.angle_beta   90.00
_cell.angle_gamma   90.00
#
_symmetry.space_group_name_H-M   'P 1'
#
loop_
_entity.id
_entity.type
_entity.pdbx_description
1 polymer ?
#
loop_
_entity_poly.entity_id
_entity_poly.type
_entity_poly.pdbx_seq_one_letter_code
_entity_poly.pdbx_strand_id
1 'polypeptide(L)'
;SSYKPKDQFDVIMSGNSLNPSDFKIVSVKDNFNGWLECDGEYVPEIKIDYSYKVTGYATRSGGRMFLQLNPFSKKLYADRKKRVNPMMTSSGTTYADTVNLILPDGYIPETIPASSTIESKFGTFRTEVKYTPAGEGRPAEIQAVQTMTFVPFKGEPEEYEQYRAFAKEVSNAYSARIVLISSQ
;
A
#
# COMPACT_ATOMS: atom_id res chain seq x y z
N SER A 1 7.98 -26.55 -7.64
CA SER A 1 8.39 -26.71 -6.24
C SER A 1 7.22 -26.33 -5.37
N SER A 2 6.71 -27.27 -4.58
CA SER A 2 5.58 -27.05 -3.69
C SER A 2 6.07 -26.36 -2.42
N TYR A 3 6.04 -25.03 -2.36
CA TYR A 3 6.11 -24.35 -1.07
C TYR A 3 4.94 -24.82 -0.19
N LYS A 4 5.22 -25.10 1.08
CA LYS A 4 4.16 -25.40 2.05
C LYS A 4 3.23 -24.20 2.18
N PRO A 5 1.94 -24.35 2.47
CA PRO A 5 1.00 -23.24 2.63
C PRO A 5 1.47 -22.13 3.58
N LYS A 6 2.19 -22.51 4.65
CA LYS A 6 2.78 -21.55 5.58
C LYS A 6 3.86 -20.68 4.93
N ASP A 7 4.72 -21.26 4.11
CA ASP A 7 5.81 -20.52 3.46
C ASP A 7 5.25 -19.54 2.42
N GLN A 8 4.18 -19.92 1.74
CA GLN A 8 3.46 -19.04 0.80
C GLN A 8 2.83 -17.86 1.53
N PHE A 9 2.21 -18.10 2.68
CA PHE A 9 1.66 -17.08 3.54
C PHE A 9 2.74 -16.09 4.01
N ASP A 10 3.86 -16.59 4.52
CA ASP A 10 4.95 -15.78 5.05
C ASP A 10 5.56 -14.87 3.96
N VAL A 11 5.66 -15.35 2.72
CA VAL A 11 6.14 -14.56 1.58
C VAL A 11 5.16 -13.44 1.21
N ILE A 12 3.87 -13.77 1.07
CA ILE A 12 2.83 -12.81 0.65
C ILE A 12 2.59 -11.75 1.73
N MET A 13 2.61 -12.16 3.00
CA MET A 13 2.32 -11.27 4.13
C MET A 13 3.55 -10.61 4.73
N SER A 14 4.75 -10.86 4.17
CA SER A 14 5.99 -10.25 4.65
C SER A 14 5.90 -8.71 4.61
N GLY A 15 6.15 -8.06 5.75
CA GLY A 15 6.05 -6.61 5.90
C GLY A 15 4.65 -6.07 6.18
N ASN A 16 3.63 -6.93 6.30
CA ASN A 16 2.30 -6.54 6.72
C ASN A 16 2.15 -6.65 8.24
N SER A 17 1.62 -5.61 8.89
CA SER A 17 1.37 -5.60 10.33
C SER A 17 0.04 -6.26 10.74
N LEU A 18 -0.76 -6.71 9.77
CA LEU A 18 -2.01 -7.40 10.02
C LEU A 18 -1.74 -8.81 10.55
N ASN A 19 -2.62 -9.29 11.41
CA ASN A 19 -2.62 -10.67 11.87
C ASN A 19 -3.82 -11.42 11.25
N PRO A 20 -3.68 -11.93 10.02
CA PRO A 20 -4.78 -12.52 9.28
C PRO A 20 -5.08 -13.95 9.75
N SER A 21 -6.34 -14.32 9.62
CA SER A 21 -6.85 -15.69 9.72
C SER A 21 -7.49 -16.13 8.41
N ASP A 22 -7.77 -17.42 8.28
CA ASP A 22 -8.46 -17.99 7.11
C ASP A 22 -7.82 -17.62 5.77
N PHE A 23 -6.49 -17.56 5.72
CA PHE A 23 -5.75 -17.25 4.51
C PHE A 23 -5.94 -18.36 3.46
N LYS A 24 -6.28 -17.96 2.23
CA LYS A 24 -6.45 -18.84 1.08
C LYS A 24 -5.88 -18.20 -0.17
N ILE A 25 -5.07 -18.93 -0.91
CA ILE A 25 -4.71 -18.57 -2.28
C ILE A 25 -5.84 -19.04 -3.19
N VAL A 26 -6.40 -18.11 -3.94
CA VAL A 26 -7.51 -18.34 -4.87
C VAL A 26 -6.98 -18.74 -6.24
N SER A 27 -6.01 -18.00 -6.76
CA SER A 27 -5.34 -18.31 -8.02
C SER A 27 -3.92 -17.79 -8.05
N VAL A 28 -3.08 -18.46 -8.83
CA VAL A 28 -1.74 -17.98 -9.21
C VAL A 28 -1.64 -18.10 -10.74
N LYS A 29 -1.28 -17.00 -11.37
CA LYS A 29 -1.03 -16.95 -12.83
C LYS A 29 0.31 -16.27 -13.05
N ASP A 30 1.06 -16.77 -14.00
CA ASP A 30 2.30 -16.15 -14.46
C ASP A 30 2.37 -16.21 -15.98
N ASN A 31 3.26 -15.41 -16.54
CA ASN A 31 3.56 -15.39 -17.97
C ASN A 31 4.96 -15.93 -18.28
N PHE A 32 5.56 -16.70 -17.39
CA PHE A 32 6.88 -17.29 -17.60
C PHE A 32 6.81 -18.44 -18.60
N ASN A 33 7.17 -18.17 -19.84
CA ASN A 33 7.26 -19.17 -20.93
C ASN A 33 8.63 -19.87 -21.00
N GLY A 34 9.18 -20.30 -19.85
CA GLY A 34 10.50 -20.91 -19.82
C GLY A 34 11.65 -19.90 -19.90
N TRP A 35 12.89 -20.39 -19.78
CA TRP A 35 14.07 -19.59 -19.41
C TRP A 35 14.73 -18.81 -20.55
N LEU A 36 14.25 -18.71 -21.79
CA LEU A 36 15.18 -18.45 -22.87
C LEU A 36 14.78 -17.48 -24.00
N GLU A 37 13.68 -16.80 -24.01
CA GLU A 37 13.42 -15.82 -25.07
C GLU A 37 12.97 -14.47 -24.47
N CYS A 38 13.94 -13.70 -24.00
CA CYS A 38 13.75 -12.27 -23.72
C CYS A 38 14.21 -11.48 -24.94
N ASP A 39 13.40 -11.37 -25.96
CA ASP A 39 13.46 -10.26 -26.88
C ASP A 39 12.97 -9.03 -26.11
N GLY A 40 13.84 -8.14 -25.73
CA GLY A 40 13.72 -6.82 -25.08
C GLY A 40 12.37 -6.24 -24.62
N GLU A 41 11.27 -6.86 -24.92
CA GLU A 41 9.90 -6.43 -24.58
C GLU A 41 9.19 -7.32 -23.55
N TYR A 42 9.83 -8.40 -23.10
CA TYR A 42 9.21 -9.30 -22.13
C TYR A 42 9.26 -8.73 -20.71
N VAL A 43 8.11 -8.43 -20.15
CA VAL A 43 7.95 -8.07 -18.73
C VAL A 43 7.43 -9.29 -17.98
N PRO A 44 8.24 -9.89 -17.09
CA PRO A 44 7.76 -11.00 -16.27
C PRO A 44 6.65 -10.53 -15.32
N GLU A 45 5.53 -11.23 -15.32
CA GLU A 45 4.38 -10.94 -14.48
C GLU A 45 3.98 -12.17 -13.67
N ILE A 46 3.71 -11.96 -12.37
CA ILE A 46 3.05 -12.93 -11.50
C ILE A 46 1.82 -12.26 -10.91
N LYS A 47 0.66 -12.86 -11.10
CA LYS A 47 -0.59 -12.45 -10.50
C LYS A 47 -1.04 -13.50 -9.47
N ILE A 48 -1.23 -13.05 -8.23
CA ILE A 48 -1.68 -13.90 -7.14
C ILE A 48 -2.97 -13.32 -6.57
N ASP A 49 -4.06 -14.09 -6.64
CA ASP A 49 -5.32 -13.77 -5.99
C ASP A 49 -5.41 -14.56 -4.69
N TYR A 50 -5.66 -13.88 -3.60
CA TYR A 50 -5.80 -14.49 -2.27
C TYR A 50 -6.86 -13.77 -1.44
N SER A 51 -7.36 -14.45 -0.43
CA SER A 51 -8.30 -13.91 0.54
C SER A 51 -7.89 -14.26 1.96
N TYR A 52 -8.25 -13.41 2.90
CA TYR A 52 -8.04 -13.65 4.33
C TYR A 52 -9.02 -12.83 5.16
N LYS A 53 -9.12 -13.15 6.45
CA LYS A 53 -9.89 -12.39 7.43
C LYS A 53 -8.94 -11.70 8.40
N VAL A 54 -9.32 -10.50 8.83
CA VAL A 54 -8.61 -9.76 9.88
C VAL A 54 -9.60 -9.32 10.93
N THR A 55 -9.31 -9.62 12.19
CA THR A 55 -10.09 -9.14 13.34
C THR A 55 -9.47 -7.86 13.86
N GLY A 56 -10.31 -6.86 14.20
CA GLY A 56 -9.81 -5.61 14.80
C GLY A 56 -9.13 -4.66 13.82
N TYR A 57 -9.40 -4.76 12.51
CA TYR A 57 -8.87 -3.82 11.53
C TYR A 57 -9.29 -2.38 11.81
N ALA A 58 -10.53 -2.18 12.26
CA ALA A 58 -11.04 -0.88 12.68
C ALA A 58 -11.07 -0.76 14.20
N THR A 59 -10.64 0.39 14.73
CA THR A 59 -10.77 0.74 16.15
C THR A 59 -12.02 1.59 16.34
N ARG A 60 -12.83 1.28 17.36
CA ARG A 60 -14.05 2.02 17.69
C ARG A 60 -13.86 2.87 18.94
N SER A 61 -14.31 4.12 18.90
CA SER A 61 -14.32 5.03 20.04
C SER A 61 -15.36 6.12 19.84
N GLY A 62 -16.20 6.38 20.84
CA GLY A 62 -17.17 7.48 20.85
C GLY A 62 -18.13 7.51 19.65
N GLY A 63 -18.63 6.35 19.20
CA GLY A 63 -19.54 6.25 18.04
C GLY A 63 -18.81 6.36 16.69
N ARG A 64 -17.50 6.52 16.69
CA ARG A 64 -16.66 6.59 15.50
C ARG A 64 -15.92 5.29 15.29
N MET A 65 -15.58 5.02 14.02
CA MET A 65 -14.73 3.91 13.59
C MET A 65 -13.52 4.48 12.85
N PHE A 66 -12.34 4.12 13.32
CA PHE A 66 -11.06 4.54 12.77
C PHE A 66 -10.43 3.37 12.04
N LEU A 67 -10.11 3.53 10.77
CA LEU A 67 -9.44 2.49 9.97
C LEU A 67 -8.37 3.11 9.08
N GLN A 68 -7.36 2.34 8.76
CA GLN A 68 -6.30 2.73 7.85
C GLN A 68 -6.83 2.64 6.41
N LEU A 69 -6.51 3.65 5.58
CA LEU A 69 -6.92 3.66 4.18
C LEU A 69 -6.31 2.48 3.41
N ASN A 70 -5.01 2.25 3.57
CA ASN A 70 -4.29 1.16 2.92
C ASN A 70 -3.68 0.22 3.98
N PRO A 71 -4.14 -1.04 4.08
CA PRO A 71 -3.59 -2.01 5.02
C PRO A 71 -2.14 -2.41 4.70
N PHE A 72 -1.67 -2.17 3.48
CA PHE A 72 -0.33 -2.51 3.01
C PHE A 72 0.65 -1.33 3.08
N SER A 73 0.29 -0.28 3.83
CA SER A 73 1.14 0.90 3.96
C SER A 73 2.56 0.55 4.45
N LYS A 74 3.55 1.21 3.86
CA LYS A 74 4.97 0.95 4.14
C LYS A 74 5.61 2.12 4.86
N LYS A 75 6.42 1.83 5.88
CA LYS A 75 7.31 2.82 6.48
C LYS A 75 8.59 2.88 5.63
N LEU A 76 8.78 3.98 4.91
CA LEU A 76 9.87 4.14 3.95
C LEU A 76 11.17 4.73 4.52
N TYR A 77 11.16 5.23 5.75
CA TYR A 77 12.33 5.84 6.36
C TYR A 77 12.86 5.03 7.54
N ALA A 78 14.18 5.04 7.70
CA ALA A 78 14.84 4.51 8.89
C ALA A 78 15.03 5.64 9.92
N ASP A 79 14.98 5.28 11.21
CA ASP A 79 15.11 6.24 12.32
C ASP A 79 16.56 6.75 12.52
N ARG A 80 17.48 6.45 11.62
CA ARG A 80 18.86 6.94 11.68
C ARG A 80 18.89 8.45 11.45
N LYS A 81 19.52 9.18 12.36
CA LYS A 81 19.61 10.64 12.30
C LYS A 81 20.72 11.13 11.38
N LYS A 82 21.76 10.35 11.18
CA LYS A 82 22.92 10.70 10.33
C LYS A 82 23.37 9.54 9.46
N ARG A 83 23.90 9.89 8.29
CA ARG A 83 24.51 8.95 7.36
C ARG A 83 25.94 9.43 7.06
N VAL A 84 26.88 8.49 6.95
CA VAL A 84 28.29 8.76 6.64
C VAL A 84 28.66 8.31 5.23
N ASN A 85 27.90 7.36 4.66
CA ASN A 85 28.13 6.82 3.33
C ASN A 85 27.11 7.38 2.35
N PRO A 86 27.47 7.57 1.07
CA PRO A 86 26.54 7.93 0.00
C PRO A 86 25.35 7.00 -0.06
N MET A 87 24.20 7.53 -0.49
CA MET A 87 23.01 6.77 -0.78
C MET A 87 22.99 6.40 -2.26
N MET A 88 22.61 5.17 -2.57
CA MET A 88 22.45 4.75 -3.95
C MET A 88 21.26 3.84 -4.11
N THR A 89 20.42 4.14 -5.09
CA THR A 89 19.42 3.25 -5.64
C THR A 89 19.74 3.06 -7.12
N SER A 90 20.09 1.83 -7.50
CA SER A 90 20.56 1.52 -8.85
C SER A 90 19.43 1.33 -9.85
N SER A 91 18.22 1.00 -9.40
CA SER A 91 17.06 0.76 -10.25
C SER A 91 15.83 1.52 -9.75
N GLY A 92 15.01 1.96 -10.69
CA GLY A 92 13.67 2.49 -10.37
C GLY A 92 12.72 1.38 -9.91
N THR A 93 11.77 1.73 -9.07
CA THR A 93 10.73 0.80 -8.61
C THR A 93 9.42 1.56 -8.46
N THR A 94 8.34 0.99 -9.00
CA THR A 94 7.00 1.51 -8.81
C THR A 94 6.17 0.53 -7.99
N TYR A 95 5.54 1.03 -6.95
CA TYR A 95 4.50 0.35 -6.18
C TYR A 95 3.17 1.03 -6.51
N ALA A 96 2.17 0.23 -6.85
CA ALA A 96 0.83 0.72 -7.10
C ALA A 96 -0.17 -0.13 -6.31
N ASP A 97 -0.95 0.52 -5.45
CA ASP A 97 -1.97 -0.11 -4.63
C ASP A 97 -3.33 0.48 -5.01
N THR A 98 -4.32 -0.38 -5.28
CA THR A 98 -5.71 0.00 -5.39
C THR A 98 -6.48 -0.67 -4.27
N VAL A 99 -7.11 0.13 -3.42
CA VAL A 99 -7.90 -0.33 -2.28
C VAL A 99 -9.34 0.09 -2.49
N ASN A 100 -10.24 -0.88 -2.44
CA ASN A 100 -11.69 -0.65 -2.46
C ASN A 100 -12.24 -1.07 -1.08
N LEU A 101 -12.69 -0.08 -0.31
CA LEU A 101 -13.29 -0.28 1.00
C LEU A 101 -14.80 -0.19 0.89
N ILE A 102 -15.47 -1.32 1.03
CA ILE A 102 -16.91 -1.37 1.17
C ILE A 102 -17.26 -1.04 2.62
N LEU A 103 -18.05 0.00 2.80
CA LEU A 103 -18.41 0.47 4.13
C LEU A 103 -19.53 -0.38 4.72
N PRO A 104 -19.51 -0.62 6.05
CA PRO A 104 -20.62 -1.28 6.72
C PRO A 104 -21.92 -0.47 6.59
N ASP A 105 -23.04 -1.17 6.54
CA ASP A 105 -24.36 -0.53 6.54
C ASP A 105 -24.52 0.40 7.74
N GLY A 106 -25.13 1.56 7.52
CA GLY A 106 -25.34 2.56 8.55
C GLY A 106 -24.09 3.37 8.94
N TYR A 107 -23.01 3.30 8.16
CA TYR A 107 -21.82 4.14 8.35
C TYR A 107 -21.56 5.02 7.14
N ILE A 108 -21.18 6.27 7.43
CA ILE A 108 -20.75 7.26 6.43
C ILE A 108 -19.38 7.81 6.83
N PRO A 109 -18.57 8.30 5.89
CA PRO A 109 -17.31 8.92 6.23
C PRO A 109 -17.52 10.30 6.86
N GLU A 110 -16.92 10.51 8.04
CA GLU A 110 -16.75 11.83 8.66
C GLU A 110 -15.49 12.51 8.12
N THR A 111 -14.43 11.73 7.92
CA THR A 111 -13.17 12.22 7.39
C THR A 111 -12.58 11.21 6.40
N ILE A 112 -12.20 11.71 5.22
CA ILE A 112 -11.49 10.96 4.19
C ILE A 112 -10.21 11.75 3.88
N PRO A 113 -9.05 11.07 3.75
CA PRO A 113 -7.82 11.70 3.29
C PRO A 113 -8.00 12.37 1.93
N ALA A 114 -7.48 13.57 1.75
CA ALA A 114 -7.49 14.23 0.46
C ALA A 114 -6.55 13.56 -0.54
N SER A 115 -6.90 13.63 -1.82
CA SER A 115 -5.97 13.29 -2.89
C SER A 115 -4.79 14.26 -2.88
N SER A 116 -3.58 13.73 -3.06
CA SER A 116 -2.35 14.52 -2.98
C SER A 116 -1.23 13.93 -3.83
N THR A 117 -0.27 14.79 -4.17
CA THR A 117 0.98 14.40 -4.85
C THR A 117 2.17 14.97 -4.07
N ILE A 118 3.16 14.14 -3.80
CA ILE A 118 4.41 14.50 -3.16
C ILE A 118 5.52 14.19 -4.16
N GLU A 119 6.30 15.21 -4.55
CA GLU A 119 7.34 15.09 -5.56
C GLU A 119 8.71 15.44 -4.98
N SER A 120 9.72 14.71 -5.39
CA SER A 120 11.11 14.92 -5.03
C SER A 120 12.02 14.35 -6.11
N LYS A 121 13.29 14.76 -6.10
CA LYS A 121 14.32 14.10 -6.94
C LYS A 121 14.52 12.61 -6.64
N PHE A 122 14.00 12.11 -5.51
CA PHE A 122 14.08 10.72 -5.10
C PHE A 122 12.91 9.87 -5.63
N GLY A 123 11.84 10.52 -6.05
CA GLY A 123 10.63 9.85 -6.54
C GLY A 123 9.37 10.69 -6.39
N THR A 124 8.24 10.05 -6.69
CA THR A 124 6.92 10.67 -6.62
C THR A 124 5.97 9.74 -5.91
N PHE A 125 5.18 10.28 -4.98
CA PHE A 125 4.03 9.60 -4.40
C PHE A 125 2.76 10.33 -4.78
N ARG A 126 1.77 9.58 -5.26
CA ARG A 126 0.44 10.09 -5.60
C ARG A 126 -0.62 9.25 -4.89
N THR A 127 -1.61 9.92 -4.29
CA THR A 127 -2.82 9.28 -3.78
C THR A 127 -4.05 9.96 -4.35
N GLU A 128 -4.99 9.16 -4.84
CA GLU A 128 -6.31 9.57 -5.29
C GLU A 128 -7.34 8.85 -4.44
N VAL A 129 -8.27 9.60 -3.85
CA VAL A 129 -9.31 9.03 -2.99
C VAL A 129 -10.66 9.50 -3.48
N LYS A 130 -11.58 8.53 -3.67
CA LYS A 130 -12.94 8.77 -4.12
C LYS A 130 -13.92 8.08 -3.19
N TYR A 131 -14.93 8.81 -2.73
CA TYR A 131 -16.07 8.25 -2.02
C TYR A 131 -17.28 8.17 -2.96
N THR A 132 -17.96 7.03 -2.92
CA THR A 132 -19.23 6.78 -3.60
C THR A 132 -20.26 6.41 -2.53
N PRO A 133 -21.30 7.23 -2.30
CA PRO A 133 -22.33 6.91 -1.33
C PRO A 133 -23.14 5.67 -1.73
N ALA A 134 -23.80 5.06 -0.74
CA ALA A 134 -24.74 3.98 -1.00
C ALA A 134 -25.86 4.43 -1.95
N GLY A 135 -26.27 3.53 -2.82
CA GLY A 135 -27.35 3.73 -3.77
C GLY A 135 -28.19 2.45 -3.91
N GLU A 136 -29.20 2.47 -4.81
CA GLU A 136 -30.04 1.29 -5.04
C GLU A 136 -29.19 0.05 -5.35
N GLY A 137 -29.22 -0.94 -4.45
CA GLY A 137 -28.50 -2.21 -4.59
C GLY A 137 -26.97 -2.14 -4.48
N ARG A 138 -26.39 -0.99 -4.08
CA ARG A 138 -24.94 -0.82 -3.93
C ARG A 138 -24.59 -0.28 -2.53
N PRO A 139 -23.63 -0.90 -1.83
CA PRO A 139 -23.08 -0.35 -0.60
C PRO A 139 -22.29 0.94 -0.86
N ALA A 140 -22.07 1.73 0.18
CA ALA A 140 -21.12 2.84 0.14
C ALA A 140 -19.69 2.32 -0.01
N GLU A 141 -18.87 3.00 -0.79
CA GLU A 141 -17.51 2.59 -1.10
C GLU A 141 -16.53 3.76 -1.05
N ILE A 142 -15.33 3.51 -0.53
CA ILE A 142 -14.18 4.39 -0.68
C ILE A 142 -13.13 3.67 -1.52
N GLN A 143 -12.79 4.23 -2.67
CA GLN A 143 -11.69 3.78 -3.50
C GLN A 143 -10.48 4.67 -3.26
N ALA A 144 -9.31 4.05 -3.07
CA ALA A 144 -8.03 4.75 -3.02
C ALA A 144 -7.06 4.11 -4.00
N VAL A 145 -6.40 4.94 -4.80
CA VAL A 145 -5.30 4.54 -5.67
C VAL A 145 -4.05 5.26 -5.17
N GLN A 146 -3.04 4.50 -4.79
CA GLN A 146 -1.78 5.02 -4.28
C GLN A 146 -0.64 4.50 -5.15
N THR A 147 0.17 5.41 -5.69
CA THR A 147 1.33 5.07 -6.52
C THR A 147 2.57 5.72 -5.94
N MET A 148 3.58 4.91 -5.68
CA MET A 148 4.91 5.35 -5.26
C MET A 148 5.93 4.93 -6.29
N THR A 149 6.61 5.88 -6.90
CA THR A 149 7.70 5.65 -7.84
C THR A 149 9.00 6.16 -7.25
N PHE A 150 9.96 5.27 -7.05
CA PHE A 150 11.34 5.62 -6.77
C PHE A 150 12.11 5.73 -8.08
N VAL A 151 12.95 6.76 -8.20
CA VAL A 151 13.86 6.90 -9.33
C VAL A 151 15.27 6.43 -8.94
N PRO A 152 16.09 5.94 -9.89
CA PRO A 152 17.49 5.69 -9.62
C PRO A 152 18.18 6.99 -9.20
N PHE A 153 18.93 6.96 -8.09
CA PHE A 153 19.68 8.13 -7.65
C PHE A 153 20.97 7.73 -6.93
N LYS A 154 21.91 8.65 -6.95
CA LYS A 154 23.10 8.64 -6.10
C LYS A 154 23.12 9.95 -5.35
N GLY A 155 23.11 9.91 -4.03
CA GLY A 155 23.11 11.10 -3.16
C GLY A 155 24.23 11.05 -2.16
N GLU A 156 24.86 12.20 -1.91
CA GLU A 156 25.89 12.35 -0.88
C GLU A 156 25.27 12.33 0.53
N PRO A 157 26.05 12.06 1.59
CA PRO A 157 25.54 11.98 2.97
C PRO A 157 24.77 13.23 3.42
N GLU A 158 25.14 14.41 2.92
CA GLU A 158 24.51 15.71 3.21
C GLU A 158 23.06 15.79 2.68
N GLU A 159 22.75 15.06 1.63
CA GLU A 159 21.40 15.01 1.03
C GLU A 159 20.44 14.07 1.80
N TYR A 160 20.96 13.33 2.78
CA TYR A 160 20.18 12.36 3.53
C TYR A 160 18.99 12.97 4.27
N GLU A 161 19.11 14.19 4.80
CA GLU A 161 18.00 14.87 5.46
C GLU A 161 16.85 15.19 4.49
N GLN A 162 17.15 15.53 3.25
CA GLN A 162 16.15 15.76 2.20
C GLN A 162 15.41 14.46 1.85
N TYR A 163 16.19 13.37 1.66
CA TYR A 163 15.60 12.04 1.42
C TYR A 163 14.70 11.60 2.58
N ARG A 164 15.17 11.80 3.81
CA ARG A 164 14.46 11.45 5.03
C ARG A 164 13.15 12.22 5.18
N ALA A 165 13.17 13.53 4.89
CA ALA A 165 11.98 14.37 4.90
C ALA A 165 10.94 13.87 3.90
N PHE A 166 11.35 13.64 2.65
CA PHE A 166 10.50 13.06 1.60
C PHE A 166 9.92 11.69 2.03
N ALA A 167 10.76 10.77 2.47
CA ALA A 167 10.33 9.44 2.88
C ALA A 167 9.38 9.46 4.09
N LYS A 168 9.55 10.41 5.01
CA LYS A 168 8.64 10.62 6.15
C LYS A 168 7.29 11.14 5.70
N GLU A 169 7.28 12.12 4.80
CA GLU A 169 6.06 12.70 4.25
C GLU A 169 5.23 11.64 3.51
N VAL A 170 5.88 10.86 2.64
CA VAL A 170 5.26 9.74 1.94
C VAL A 170 4.73 8.69 2.92
N SER A 171 5.50 8.32 3.94
CA SER A 171 5.06 7.35 4.96
C SER A 171 3.81 7.83 5.71
N ASN A 172 3.74 9.12 6.03
CA ASN A 172 2.57 9.72 6.67
C ASN A 172 1.34 9.65 5.75
N ALA A 173 1.51 9.98 4.47
CA ALA A 173 0.44 9.91 3.48
C ALA A 173 -0.04 8.47 3.24
N TYR A 174 0.86 7.49 3.20
CA TYR A 174 0.52 6.06 3.14
C TYR A 174 -0.29 5.60 4.35
N SER A 175 0.03 6.13 5.53
CA SER A 175 -0.61 5.75 6.81
C SER A 175 -1.89 6.53 7.10
N ALA A 176 -2.44 7.24 6.13
CA ALA A 176 -3.64 8.04 6.29
C ALA A 176 -4.83 7.19 6.77
N ARG A 177 -5.65 7.78 7.63
CA ARG A 177 -6.79 7.11 8.25
C ARG A 177 -8.10 7.71 7.77
N ILE A 178 -9.12 6.87 7.75
CA ILE A 178 -10.51 7.22 7.52
C ILE A 178 -11.23 7.22 8.89
N VAL A 179 -12.12 8.16 9.07
CA VAL A 179 -13.04 8.18 10.21
C VAL A 179 -14.47 8.00 9.68
N LEU A 180 -15.14 6.98 10.15
CA LEU A 180 -16.55 6.73 9.86
C LEU A 180 -17.39 7.03 11.09
N ILE A 181 -18.59 7.55 10.87
CA ILE A 181 -19.63 7.73 11.90
C ILE A 181 -20.87 6.94 11.52
N SER A 182 -21.67 6.57 12.52
CA SER A 182 -22.99 5.99 12.28
C SER A 182 -23.89 7.04 11.64
N SER A 183 -24.49 6.72 10.50
CA SER A 183 -25.62 7.49 9.96
C SER A 183 -26.84 7.09 10.78
N GLN A 184 -27.28 7.97 11.67
CA GLN A 184 -28.56 7.80 12.40
C GLN A 184 -29.73 7.90 11.43
#